data_cf80f94ad5a6891b788de55bf42693ef
#
_entry.id   cf80f94ad5a6891b788de55bf42693ef
#
_cell.length_a   1.000
_cell.length_b   1.000
_cell.length_c   1.000
_cell.angle_alpha   90.00
_cell.angle_beta   90.00
_cell.angle_gamma   90.00
#
_symmetry.space_group_name_H-M   'P 1'
#
loop_
_entity.id
_entity.type
_entity.pdbx_description
1 polymer ?
#
loop_
_entity_poly.entity_id
_entity_poly.type
_entity_poly.pdbx_seq_one_letter_code
_entity_poly.pdbx_strand_id
1 'polypeptide(L)'
;MGAQSMRAQLCLGLTDAVLADGPADGRADRLLVRGPFDELRPATASEIIAAARRAMTRRVRRGMAMDSPRAVREFLAIKLGALEHELFAVLLLDTRHRLIDYVELFRGTIDGASVHPREVVKLALARNAAALVLAHPHPSGAPTPSQADELITRRLREALALVDIRVLDHIIVAGGEAISFAESGLL
;
A
#
# COMPACT_ATOMS: atom_id res chain seq x y z
N MET A 1 40.79 -24.78 5.13
CA MET A 1 39.49 -25.07 4.45
C MET A 1 38.57 -23.89 4.75
N GLY A 2 38.43 -22.99 3.79
CA GLY A 2 37.72 -21.73 3.98
C GLY A 2 36.22 -21.86 3.77
N ALA A 3 35.46 -21.37 4.71
CA ALA A 3 34.01 -21.12 4.54
C ALA A 3 33.86 -19.76 3.85
N GLN A 4 33.55 -19.78 2.57
CA GLN A 4 33.10 -18.59 1.85
C GLN A 4 31.67 -18.26 2.31
N SER A 5 31.52 -17.19 3.10
CA SER A 5 30.26 -16.56 3.41
C SER A 5 29.67 -16.00 2.12
N MET A 6 28.58 -16.59 1.67
CA MET A 6 27.78 -16.11 0.54
C MET A 6 27.08 -14.81 0.95
N ARG A 7 27.62 -13.68 0.51
CA ARG A 7 26.95 -12.37 0.65
C ARG A 7 25.69 -12.37 -0.21
N ALA A 8 24.53 -12.38 0.42
CA ALA A 8 23.27 -12.12 -0.26
C ALA A 8 23.17 -10.62 -0.56
N GLN A 9 23.53 -10.24 -1.77
CA GLN A 9 23.39 -8.88 -2.28
C GLN A 9 21.94 -8.72 -2.74
N LEU A 10 21.08 -8.21 -1.85
CA LEU A 10 19.72 -7.80 -2.23
C LEU A 10 19.82 -6.47 -3.00
N CYS A 11 19.90 -6.57 -4.33
CA CYS A 11 19.76 -5.41 -5.22
C CYS A 11 18.31 -4.92 -5.23
N LEU A 12 17.90 -4.19 -4.22
CA LEU A 12 16.61 -3.47 -4.17
C LEU A 12 16.70 -2.16 -4.95
N GLY A 13 17.12 -2.12 -6.19
CA GLY A 13 17.05 -0.92 -7.05
C GLY A 13 17.25 0.45 -6.37
N LEU A 14 17.74 0.45 -5.16
CA LEU A 14 18.35 1.56 -4.47
C LEU A 14 19.75 1.63 -5.07
N THR A 15 20.03 2.63 -5.85
CA THR A 15 21.40 2.95 -6.16
C THR A 15 22.11 3.05 -4.80
N ASP A 16 22.83 1.97 -4.46
CA ASP A 16 23.77 1.88 -3.36
C ASP A 16 23.26 1.79 -1.90
N ALA A 17 22.16 1.09 -1.60
CA ALA A 17 21.88 0.66 -0.22
C ALA A 17 22.61 -0.65 0.07
N VAL A 18 23.51 -0.65 1.04
CA VAL A 18 24.26 -1.83 1.51
C VAL A 18 23.81 -2.16 2.93
N LEU A 19 23.48 -3.45 3.18
CA LEU A 19 23.33 -3.96 4.54
C LEU A 19 24.74 -4.18 5.12
N ALA A 20 25.08 -3.46 6.16
CA ALA A 20 26.31 -3.70 6.90
C ALA A 20 26.05 -4.70 8.02
N ASP A 21 26.76 -5.83 8.03
CA ASP A 21 26.83 -6.73 9.17
C ASP A 21 27.52 -5.99 10.31
N GLY A 22 26.75 -5.51 11.29
CA GLY A 22 27.29 -4.94 12.50
C GLY A 22 27.74 -6.06 13.48
N PRO A 23 28.57 -5.75 14.49
CA PRO A 23 28.92 -6.69 15.53
C PRO A 23 27.66 -7.15 16.28
N ALA A 24 27.66 -8.39 16.77
CA ALA A 24 26.55 -9.11 17.36
C ALA A 24 26.09 -8.56 18.73
N ASP A 25 25.90 -7.24 18.85
CA ASP A 25 25.48 -6.54 20.08
C ASP A 25 23.99 -6.19 20.14
N GLY A 26 23.13 -6.84 19.33
CA GLY A 26 21.68 -6.63 19.35
C GLY A 26 21.19 -5.34 18.72
N ARG A 27 22.04 -4.61 17.97
CA ARG A 27 21.61 -3.45 17.18
C ARG A 27 21.08 -3.94 15.85
N ALA A 28 19.84 -3.61 15.56
CA ALA A 28 19.19 -3.87 14.28
C ALA A 28 20.09 -3.45 13.10
N ASP A 29 20.18 -4.29 12.08
CA ASP A 29 20.89 -4.01 10.84
C ASP A 29 20.56 -2.60 10.33
N ARG A 30 21.55 -1.73 10.26
CA ARG A 30 21.36 -0.36 9.79
C ARG A 30 21.43 -0.33 8.28
N LEU A 31 20.34 0.12 7.64
CA LEU A 31 20.38 0.44 6.23
C LEU A 31 21.30 1.64 6.00
N LEU A 32 22.23 1.51 5.07
CA LEU A 32 23.13 2.60 4.68
C LEU A 32 22.72 3.16 3.32
N VAL A 33 22.84 4.47 3.16
CA VAL A 33 22.67 5.17 1.88
C VAL A 33 23.95 5.88 1.51
N ARG A 34 24.19 6.03 0.20
CA ARG A 34 25.31 6.78 -0.32
C ARG A 34 24.96 8.27 -0.32
N GLY A 35 25.77 9.07 0.37
CA GLY A 35 25.63 10.51 0.41
C GLY A 35 26.22 11.20 -0.83
N PRO A 36 26.10 12.54 -0.91
CA PRO A 36 26.51 13.30 -2.10
C PRO A 36 28.02 13.26 -2.39
N PHE A 37 28.84 12.89 -1.42
CA PHE A 37 30.30 12.76 -1.56
C PHE A 37 30.78 11.29 -1.61
N ASP A 38 29.87 10.37 -2.00
CA ASP A 38 30.12 8.93 -2.11
C ASP A 38 30.38 8.20 -0.77
N GLU A 39 30.19 8.89 0.37
CA GLU A 39 30.26 8.30 1.70
C GLU A 39 29.03 7.44 2.04
N LEU A 40 29.22 6.37 2.81
CA LEU A 40 28.13 5.56 3.35
C LEU A 40 27.71 6.12 4.71
N ARG A 41 26.44 6.49 4.85
CA ARG A 41 25.84 6.93 6.10
C ARG A 41 24.56 6.17 6.42
N PRO A 42 24.15 6.09 7.69
CA PRO A 42 22.87 5.52 8.06
C PRO A 42 21.71 6.23 7.34
N ALA A 43 20.79 5.44 6.79
CA ALA A 43 19.57 5.97 6.19
C ALA A 43 18.66 6.53 7.28
N THR A 44 18.04 7.67 7.00
CA THR A 44 16.95 8.21 7.82
C THR A 44 15.68 7.39 7.64
N ALA A 45 14.76 7.43 8.60
CA ALA A 45 13.46 6.78 8.48
C ALA A 45 12.72 7.19 7.19
N SER A 46 12.76 8.49 6.85
CA SER A 46 12.14 9.01 5.61
C SER A 46 12.77 8.42 4.35
N GLU A 47 14.09 8.23 4.31
CA GLU A 47 14.77 7.61 3.17
C GLU A 47 14.43 6.13 3.05
N ILE A 48 14.34 5.41 4.17
CA ILE A 48 13.93 4.00 4.20
C ILE A 48 12.49 3.86 3.67
N ILE A 49 11.57 4.69 4.17
CA ILE A 49 10.17 4.70 3.72
C ILE A 49 10.07 5.05 2.24
N ALA A 50 10.79 6.08 1.78
CA ALA A 50 10.81 6.46 0.37
C ALA A 50 11.38 5.34 -0.52
N ALA A 51 12.40 4.63 -0.07
CA ALA A 51 12.98 3.50 -0.76
C ALA A 51 12.01 2.31 -0.81
N ALA A 52 11.37 1.98 0.30
CA ALA A 52 10.34 0.93 0.37
C ALA A 52 9.18 1.25 -0.58
N ARG A 53 8.71 2.50 -0.61
CA ARG A 53 7.67 2.95 -1.54
C ARG A 53 8.09 2.78 -3.01
N ARG A 54 9.32 3.16 -3.37
CA ARG A 54 9.86 2.95 -4.74
C ARG A 54 9.97 1.47 -5.09
N ALA A 55 10.47 0.66 -4.17
CA ALA A 55 10.61 -0.79 -4.37
C ALA A 55 9.24 -1.44 -4.56
N MET A 56 8.23 -1.06 -3.76
CA MET A 56 6.86 -1.56 -3.90
C MET A 56 6.21 -1.08 -5.19
N THR A 57 6.42 0.18 -5.61
CA THR A 57 5.92 0.69 -6.90
C THR A 57 6.52 -0.10 -8.08
N ARG A 58 7.78 -0.51 -8.01
CA ARG A 58 8.41 -1.37 -9.02
C ARG A 58 7.92 -2.82 -8.94
N ARG A 59 7.57 -3.32 -7.75
CA ARG A 59 6.97 -4.65 -7.53
C ARG A 59 5.50 -4.70 -7.91
N VAL A 60 4.80 -3.57 -7.90
CA VAL A 60 3.43 -3.43 -8.44
C VAL A 60 3.51 -3.56 -9.96
N ARG A 61 3.96 -4.71 -10.41
CA ARG A 61 3.81 -5.11 -11.82
C ARG A 61 2.39 -5.61 -11.98
N ARG A 62 1.74 -5.16 -13.01
CA ARG A 62 0.52 -5.78 -13.53
C ARG A 62 0.69 -7.31 -13.46
N GLY A 63 -0.22 -7.97 -12.75
CA GLY A 63 -0.17 -9.42 -12.52
C GLY A 63 0.37 -9.87 -11.17
N MET A 64 0.76 -8.97 -10.23
CA MET A 64 1.09 -9.35 -8.86
C MET A 64 -0.15 -9.91 -8.17
N ALA A 65 -0.03 -11.10 -7.57
CA ALA A 65 -1.13 -11.72 -6.84
C ALA A 65 -1.44 -10.91 -5.58
N MET A 66 -2.71 -10.52 -5.44
CA MET A 66 -3.33 -9.92 -4.24
C MET A 66 -4.28 -10.95 -3.63
N ASP A 67 -3.81 -12.20 -3.51
CA ASP A 67 -4.59 -13.37 -3.15
C ASP A 67 -4.71 -13.58 -1.63
N SER A 68 -3.99 -12.80 -0.83
CA SER A 68 -4.11 -12.83 0.61
C SER A 68 -4.43 -11.44 1.20
N PRO A 69 -5.36 -11.35 2.16
CA PRO A 69 -5.66 -10.11 2.87
C PRO A 69 -4.41 -9.47 3.48
N ARG A 70 -3.47 -10.28 3.95
CA ARG A 70 -2.21 -9.82 4.51
C ARG A 70 -1.34 -9.08 3.47
N ALA A 71 -1.17 -9.63 2.27
CA ALA A 71 -0.39 -9.00 1.22
C ALA A 71 -0.97 -7.64 0.81
N VAL A 72 -2.30 -7.54 0.74
CA VAL A 72 -3.02 -6.29 0.45
C VAL A 72 -2.77 -5.27 1.55
N ARG A 73 -2.90 -5.65 2.82
CA ARG A 73 -2.67 -4.75 3.97
C ARG A 73 -1.23 -4.24 4.02
N GLU A 74 -0.25 -5.14 3.90
CA GLU A 74 1.17 -4.76 3.88
C GLU A 74 1.48 -3.77 2.73
N PHE A 75 0.93 -4.03 1.56
CA PHE A 75 1.07 -3.13 0.41
C PHE A 75 0.48 -1.75 0.70
N LEU A 76 -0.75 -1.69 1.21
CA LEU A 76 -1.46 -0.43 1.48
C LEU A 76 -0.85 0.32 2.66
N ALA A 77 -0.39 -0.35 3.71
CA ALA A 77 0.31 0.27 4.83
C ALA A 77 1.56 1.03 4.36
N ILE A 78 2.34 0.46 3.44
CA ILE A 78 3.52 1.13 2.86
C ILE A 78 3.10 2.30 1.95
N LYS A 79 2.02 2.15 1.18
CA LYS A 79 1.56 3.18 0.23
C LYS A 79 0.93 4.37 0.93
N LEU A 80 0.08 4.11 1.93
CA LEU A 80 -0.79 5.10 2.55
C LEU A 80 -0.31 5.55 3.93
N GLY A 81 0.42 4.71 4.68
CA GLY A 81 0.70 4.90 6.10
C GLY A 81 1.54 6.12 6.48
N ALA A 82 2.18 6.80 5.53
CA ALA A 82 2.93 8.04 5.79
C ALA A 82 2.31 9.25 5.07
N LEU A 83 1.02 9.18 4.70
CA LEU A 83 0.31 10.32 4.12
C LEU A 83 -0.28 11.18 5.25
N GLU A 84 -0.05 12.48 5.15
CA GLU A 84 -0.53 13.49 6.12
C GLU A 84 -1.89 14.08 5.71
N HIS A 85 -2.49 13.57 4.64
CA HIS A 85 -3.78 14.02 4.12
C HIS A 85 -4.65 12.83 3.77
N GLU A 86 -5.95 13.03 3.77
CA GLU A 86 -6.89 12.02 3.32
C GLU A 86 -6.81 11.79 1.82
N LEU A 87 -6.86 10.54 1.44
CA LEU A 87 -6.80 10.08 0.07
C LEU A 87 -7.69 8.86 -0.06
N PHE A 88 -8.47 8.79 -1.12
CA PHE A 88 -9.19 7.55 -1.46
C PHE A 88 -8.54 6.88 -2.65
N ALA A 89 -8.11 5.65 -2.46
CA ALA A 89 -7.44 4.84 -3.47
C ALA A 89 -8.20 3.55 -3.74
N VAL A 90 -7.95 2.96 -4.91
CA VAL A 90 -8.50 1.67 -5.30
C VAL A 90 -7.41 0.77 -5.87
N LEU A 91 -7.43 -0.51 -5.50
CA LEU A 91 -6.74 -1.57 -6.21
C LEU A 91 -7.72 -2.22 -7.18
N LEU A 92 -7.37 -2.24 -8.44
CA LEU A 92 -8.14 -2.85 -9.52
C LEU A 92 -7.57 -4.24 -9.79
N LEU A 93 -8.41 -5.26 -9.73
CA LEU A 93 -8.00 -6.67 -9.78
C LEU A 93 -8.67 -7.40 -10.95
N ASP A 94 -7.97 -8.37 -11.52
CA ASP A 94 -8.53 -9.30 -12.50
C ASP A 94 -9.35 -10.43 -11.82
N THR A 95 -9.91 -11.34 -12.62
CA THR A 95 -10.71 -12.48 -12.15
C THR A 95 -9.94 -13.47 -11.27
N ARG A 96 -8.59 -13.40 -11.29
CA ARG A 96 -7.70 -14.22 -10.46
C ARG A 96 -7.10 -13.42 -9.31
N HIS A 97 -7.69 -12.27 -8.96
CA HIS A 97 -7.23 -11.33 -7.95
C HIS A 97 -5.79 -10.85 -8.15
N ARG A 98 -5.33 -10.76 -9.41
CA ARG A 98 -4.04 -10.15 -9.72
C ARG A 98 -4.21 -8.66 -9.96
N LEU A 99 -3.28 -7.89 -9.46
CA LEU A 99 -3.30 -6.44 -9.58
C LEU A 99 -3.22 -6.01 -11.06
N ILE A 100 -4.22 -5.28 -11.51
CA ILE A 100 -4.22 -4.56 -12.78
C ILE A 100 -3.58 -3.19 -12.60
N ASP A 101 -4.05 -2.44 -11.58
CA ASP A 101 -3.59 -1.08 -11.30
C ASP A 101 -3.87 -0.68 -9.84
N TYR A 102 -3.12 0.28 -9.33
CA TYR A 102 -3.39 1.00 -8.08
C TYR A 102 -3.57 2.47 -8.42
N VAL A 103 -4.72 3.04 -8.09
CA VAL A 103 -5.07 4.41 -8.47
C VAL A 103 -5.53 5.20 -7.25
N GLU A 104 -4.89 6.34 -7.04
CA GLU A 104 -5.30 7.38 -6.09
C GLU A 104 -6.33 8.27 -6.78
N LEU A 105 -7.60 8.16 -6.37
CA LEU A 105 -8.73 8.75 -7.10
C LEU A 105 -9.14 10.11 -6.56
N PHE A 106 -9.27 10.21 -5.24
CA PHE A 106 -9.78 11.43 -4.60
C PHE A 106 -8.80 11.84 -3.51
N ARG A 107 -8.44 13.09 -3.52
CA ARG A 107 -7.62 13.71 -2.49
C ARG A 107 -8.50 14.64 -1.69
N GLY A 108 -8.58 14.42 -0.38
CA GLY A 108 -9.32 15.24 0.56
C GLY A 108 -8.47 16.29 1.24
N THR A 109 -9.15 17.16 1.97
CA THR A 109 -8.58 18.00 3.02
C THR A 109 -8.62 17.23 4.34
N ILE A 110 -8.25 17.89 5.46
CA ILE A 110 -8.28 17.32 6.83
C ILE A 110 -9.70 16.79 7.20
N ASP A 111 -10.76 17.30 6.56
CA ASP A 111 -12.16 17.00 6.86
C ASP A 111 -12.80 15.94 5.93
N GLY A 112 -12.01 15.28 5.08
CA GLY A 112 -12.49 14.18 4.23
C GLY A 112 -12.34 14.38 2.72
N ALA A 113 -12.44 13.29 1.98
CA ALA A 113 -12.45 13.25 0.52
C ALA A 113 -13.86 12.92 -0.01
N SER A 114 -14.41 13.76 -0.89
CA SER A 114 -15.67 13.46 -1.57
C SER A 114 -15.47 12.35 -2.59
N VAL A 115 -15.92 11.15 -2.29
CA VAL A 115 -15.83 10.00 -3.19
C VAL A 115 -17.10 9.91 -4.05
N HIS A 116 -16.92 9.92 -5.37
CA HIS A 116 -18.01 9.83 -6.33
C HIS A 116 -18.09 8.43 -6.95
N PRO A 117 -19.11 7.61 -6.65
CA PRO A 117 -19.22 6.23 -7.16
C PRO A 117 -19.11 6.14 -8.69
N ARG A 118 -19.68 7.11 -9.42
CA ARG A 118 -19.60 7.14 -10.89
C ARG A 118 -18.17 7.13 -11.42
N GLU A 119 -17.22 7.81 -10.75
CA GLU A 119 -15.82 7.88 -11.20
C GLU A 119 -15.10 6.57 -10.91
N VAL A 120 -15.42 5.91 -9.78
CA VAL A 120 -14.89 4.58 -9.47
C VAL A 120 -15.38 3.55 -10.48
N VAL A 121 -16.67 3.55 -10.81
CA VAL A 121 -17.27 2.65 -11.83
C VAL A 121 -16.63 2.88 -13.20
N LYS A 122 -16.52 4.13 -13.65
CA LYS A 122 -15.86 4.47 -14.93
C LYS A 122 -14.43 3.94 -14.99
N LEU A 123 -13.66 4.15 -13.93
CA LEU A 123 -12.28 3.67 -13.87
C LEU A 123 -12.22 2.14 -13.92
N ALA A 124 -13.05 1.46 -13.14
CA ALA A 124 -13.07 0.01 -13.07
C ALA A 124 -13.40 -0.62 -14.43
N LEU A 125 -14.40 -0.07 -15.14
CA LEU A 125 -14.78 -0.50 -16.49
C LEU A 125 -13.65 -0.22 -17.51
N ALA A 126 -13.04 0.97 -17.46
CA ALA A 126 -11.95 1.35 -18.36
C ALA A 126 -10.69 0.46 -18.19
N ARG A 127 -10.52 -0.16 -17.03
CA ARG A 127 -9.41 -1.09 -16.74
C ARG A 127 -9.78 -2.56 -16.86
N ASN A 128 -11.04 -2.88 -17.24
CA ASN A 128 -11.58 -4.24 -17.24
C ASN A 128 -11.32 -4.96 -15.90
N ALA A 129 -11.56 -4.26 -14.79
CA ALA A 129 -11.43 -4.85 -13.47
C ALA A 129 -12.60 -5.79 -13.18
N ALA A 130 -12.34 -6.94 -12.59
CA ALA A 130 -13.35 -7.89 -12.11
C ALA A 130 -13.65 -7.72 -10.62
N ALA A 131 -12.70 -7.14 -9.88
CA ALA A 131 -12.86 -6.86 -8.46
C ALA A 131 -12.02 -5.65 -8.04
N LEU A 132 -12.39 -5.04 -6.91
CA LEU A 132 -11.69 -3.92 -6.30
C LEU A 132 -11.41 -4.18 -4.82
N VAL A 133 -10.32 -3.61 -4.33
CA VAL A 133 -10.13 -3.29 -2.92
C VAL A 133 -10.10 -1.77 -2.79
N LEU A 134 -10.94 -1.24 -1.91
CA LEU A 134 -10.99 0.18 -1.56
C LEU A 134 -9.97 0.46 -0.46
N ALA A 135 -9.39 1.65 -0.43
CA ALA A 135 -8.44 2.00 0.62
C ALA A 135 -8.39 3.51 0.87
N HIS A 136 -8.24 3.90 2.14
CA HIS A 136 -7.90 5.27 2.51
C HIS A 136 -7.08 5.31 3.81
N PRO A 137 -6.20 6.32 3.99
CA PRO A 137 -5.52 6.57 5.23
C PRO A 137 -6.39 7.42 6.17
N HIS A 138 -6.25 7.18 7.47
CA HIS A 138 -6.66 8.10 8.53
C HIS A 138 -5.42 8.81 9.11
N PRO A 139 -5.12 10.04 8.69
CA PRO A 139 -3.96 10.79 9.19
C PRO A 139 -4.01 11.07 10.69
N SER A 140 -5.21 11.08 11.28
CA SER A 140 -5.42 11.19 12.73
C SER A 140 -4.86 10.02 13.53
N GLY A 141 -4.55 8.89 12.87
CA GLY A 141 -4.13 7.65 13.52
C GLY A 141 -5.27 6.86 14.16
N ALA A 142 -6.52 7.34 14.10
CA ALA A 142 -7.68 6.61 14.63
C ALA A 142 -8.04 5.43 13.71
N PRO A 143 -7.99 4.17 14.19
CA PRO A 143 -8.22 3.02 13.33
C PRO A 143 -9.71 2.74 13.07
N THR A 144 -10.60 3.33 13.84
CA THR A 144 -12.04 3.05 13.79
C THR A 144 -12.67 3.62 12.52
N PRO A 145 -13.39 2.81 11.73
CA PRO A 145 -14.17 3.31 10.61
C PRO A 145 -15.20 4.34 11.04
N SER A 146 -15.38 5.38 10.25
CA SER A 146 -16.46 6.36 10.45
C SER A 146 -17.76 5.87 9.80
N GLN A 147 -18.90 6.46 10.18
CA GLN A 147 -20.18 6.22 9.51
C GLN A 147 -20.13 6.60 8.02
N ALA A 148 -19.35 7.62 7.67
CA ALA A 148 -19.14 8.03 6.29
C ALA A 148 -18.40 6.95 5.47
N ASP A 149 -17.40 6.29 6.08
CA ASP A 149 -16.67 5.18 5.45
C ASP A 149 -17.58 3.97 5.19
N GLU A 150 -18.43 3.64 6.16
CA GLU A 150 -19.41 2.56 5.97
C GLU A 150 -20.43 2.90 4.87
N LEU A 151 -20.93 4.14 4.87
CA LEU A 151 -21.90 4.60 3.87
C LEU A 151 -21.31 4.57 2.46
N ILE A 152 -20.10 5.11 2.27
CA ILE A 152 -19.46 5.13 0.94
C ILE A 152 -19.11 3.72 0.46
N THR A 153 -18.67 2.84 1.36
CA THR A 153 -18.40 1.43 1.05
C THR A 153 -19.65 0.74 0.51
N ARG A 154 -20.78 0.91 1.20
CA ARG A 154 -22.08 0.34 0.78
C ARG A 154 -22.48 0.85 -0.60
N ARG A 155 -22.44 2.18 -0.80
CA ARG A 155 -22.80 2.81 -2.08
C ARG A 155 -21.91 2.35 -3.24
N LEU A 156 -20.62 2.16 -2.99
CA LEU A 156 -19.68 1.65 -4.00
C LEU A 156 -19.95 0.19 -4.33
N ARG A 157 -20.22 -0.65 -3.31
CA ARG A 157 -20.60 -2.06 -3.54
C ARG A 157 -21.85 -2.16 -4.41
N GLU A 158 -22.90 -1.42 -4.07
CA GLU A 158 -24.15 -1.41 -4.82
C GLU A 158 -23.93 -0.95 -6.26
N ALA A 159 -23.20 0.15 -6.47
CA ALA A 159 -22.93 0.68 -7.81
C ALA A 159 -22.09 -0.26 -8.68
N LEU A 160 -21.07 -0.90 -8.10
CA LEU A 160 -20.16 -1.82 -8.82
C LEU A 160 -20.83 -3.17 -9.09
N ALA A 161 -21.72 -3.63 -8.20
CA ALA A 161 -22.49 -4.85 -8.41
C ALA A 161 -23.39 -4.79 -9.66
N LEU A 162 -23.90 -3.60 -10.03
CA LEU A 162 -24.71 -3.40 -11.24
C LEU A 162 -23.93 -3.67 -12.55
N VAL A 163 -22.62 -3.71 -12.48
CA VAL A 163 -21.72 -3.95 -13.62
C VAL A 163 -20.82 -5.16 -13.38
N ASP A 164 -21.25 -6.09 -12.55
CA ASP A 164 -20.58 -7.37 -12.22
C ASP A 164 -19.15 -7.21 -11.65
N ILE A 165 -18.85 -6.10 -10.98
CA ILE A 165 -17.56 -5.86 -10.34
C ILE A 165 -17.72 -5.98 -8.82
N ARG A 166 -16.89 -6.81 -8.20
CA ARG A 166 -16.96 -7.09 -6.76
C ARG A 166 -16.06 -6.17 -5.95
N VAL A 167 -16.55 -5.65 -4.84
CA VAL A 167 -15.70 -5.05 -3.79
C VAL A 167 -15.31 -6.18 -2.84
N LEU A 168 -14.01 -6.50 -2.77
CA LEU A 168 -13.49 -7.58 -1.94
C LEU A 168 -13.21 -7.13 -0.52
N ASP A 169 -12.78 -5.88 -0.35
CA ASP A 169 -12.50 -5.31 0.96
C ASP A 169 -12.47 -3.78 0.89
N HIS A 170 -12.52 -3.15 2.05
CA HIS A 170 -12.17 -1.75 2.27
C HIS A 170 -11.14 -1.69 3.41
N ILE A 171 -9.96 -1.18 3.12
CA ILE A 171 -8.83 -1.12 4.06
C ILE A 171 -8.61 0.31 4.52
N ILE A 172 -8.68 0.53 5.83
CA ILE A 172 -8.28 1.79 6.46
C ILE A 172 -6.86 1.64 6.98
N VAL A 173 -5.99 2.58 6.63
CA VAL A 173 -4.61 2.63 7.14
C VAL A 173 -4.47 3.76 8.14
N ALA A 174 -4.17 3.43 9.40
CA ALA A 174 -4.10 4.37 10.52
C ALA A 174 -2.95 4.02 11.47
N GLY A 175 -2.07 4.95 11.79
CA GLY A 175 -1.02 4.78 12.80
C GLY A 175 -0.07 3.58 12.57
N GLY A 176 0.09 3.16 11.30
CA GLY A 176 0.89 1.98 10.94
C GLY A 176 0.11 0.66 10.92
N GLU A 177 -1.17 0.67 11.30
CA GLU A 177 -2.09 -0.47 11.23
C GLU A 177 -2.95 -0.40 9.97
N ALA A 178 -3.45 -1.55 9.51
CA ALA A 178 -4.37 -1.66 8.38
C ALA A 178 -5.58 -2.50 8.78
N ILE A 179 -6.75 -1.87 8.85
CA ILE A 179 -8.02 -2.45 9.28
C ILE A 179 -8.85 -2.84 8.06
N SER A 180 -9.36 -4.05 8.07
CA SER A 180 -10.19 -4.62 7.02
C SER A 180 -11.68 -4.57 7.41
N PHE A 181 -12.52 -4.04 6.53
CA PHE A 181 -13.98 -4.07 6.68
C PHE A 181 -14.52 -5.49 6.56
N ALA A 182 -13.95 -6.30 5.67
CA ALA A 182 -14.38 -7.70 5.51
C ALA A 182 -14.11 -8.51 6.78
N GLU A 183 -12.94 -8.38 7.40
CA GLU A 183 -12.61 -9.05 8.67
C GLU A 183 -13.43 -8.50 9.85
N SER A 184 -13.83 -7.23 9.79
CA SER A 184 -14.65 -6.57 10.82
C SER A 184 -16.16 -6.81 10.64
N GLY A 185 -16.59 -7.51 9.59
CA GLY A 185 -18.00 -7.77 9.30
C GLY A 185 -18.78 -6.53 8.83
N LEU A 186 -18.11 -5.53 8.28
CA LEU A 186 -18.67 -4.26 7.81
C LEU A 186 -18.87 -4.22 6.28
N LEU A 187 -18.51 -5.30 5.58
CA LEU A 187 -18.59 -5.35 4.11
C LEU A 187 -19.85 -6.05 3.62
#